data_5dd12d7bb6ff4599e91f80b5f669e558
#
_entry.id   5dd12d7bb6ff4599e91f80b5f669e558
#
_cell.length_a   1.000
_cell.length_b   1.000
_cell.length_c   1.000
_cell.angle_alpha   90.00
_cell.angle_beta   90.00
_cell.angle_gamma   90.00
#
_symmetry.space_group_name_H-M   'P 1'
#
loop_
_entity.id
_entity.type
_entity.pdbx_description
1 polymer ?
#
loop_
_entity_poly.entity_id
_entity_poly.type
_entity_poly.pdbx_seq_one_letter_code
_entity_poly.pdbx_strand_id
1 'polypeptide(L)'
;MVLKDYNDIRENYIRLVKEALNKGSYVGIATHDEFLIDNIYSWIIKNNISKDQYEFQVLHGVPMQKKLEMLMNDGNTVRVYLPYGDNW
;
A
#
# COMPACT_ATOMS: atom_id res chain seq x y z
N MET A 1 3.89 -18.07 -24.81
CA MET A 1 3.59 -17.58 -23.50
C MET A 1 4.28 -16.26 -23.25
N VAL A 2 3.62 -15.36 -22.67
CA VAL A 2 4.19 -14.06 -22.47
C VAL A 2 4.41 -13.82 -21.01
N LEU A 3 5.59 -13.47 -20.65
CA LEU A 3 5.88 -13.08 -19.29
C LEU A 3 5.55 -11.63 -19.13
N LYS A 4 4.79 -11.33 -18.14
CA LYS A 4 4.50 -9.93 -17.87
C LYS A 4 5.72 -9.23 -17.36
N ASP A 5 5.94 -8.07 -17.89
CA ASP A 5 6.98 -7.21 -17.41
C ASP A 5 6.64 -6.81 -15.98
N TYR A 6 7.65 -6.64 -15.17
CA TYR A 6 7.44 -6.21 -13.80
C TYR A 6 6.71 -4.86 -13.72
N ASN A 7 6.99 -3.98 -14.68
CA ASN A 7 6.30 -2.70 -14.74
C ASN A 7 4.82 -2.85 -15.01
N ASP A 8 4.44 -3.84 -15.81
CA ASP A 8 3.03 -4.09 -16.08
C ASP A 8 2.31 -4.54 -14.81
N ILE A 9 2.98 -5.36 -14.00
CA ILE A 9 2.41 -5.81 -12.75
C ILE A 9 2.21 -4.65 -11.80
N ARG A 10 3.18 -3.75 -11.72
CA ARG A 10 3.07 -2.57 -10.89
C ARG A 10 1.93 -1.68 -11.34
N GLU A 11 1.82 -1.44 -12.64
CA GLU A 11 0.76 -0.59 -13.16
C GLU A 11 -0.61 -1.18 -12.89
N ASN A 12 -0.76 -2.48 -13.06
CA ASN A 12 -2.01 -3.13 -12.76
C ASN A 12 -2.39 -2.99 -11.30
N TYR A 13 -1.42 -3.17 -10.42
CA TYR A 13 -1.68 -3.05 -9.00
C TYR A 13 -2.14 -1.63 -8.65
N ILE A 14 -1.44 -0.64 -9.17
CA ILE A 14 -1.79 0.75 -8.91
C ILE A 14 -3.19 1.05 -9.43
N ARG A 15 -3.51 0.58 -10.62
CA ARG A 15 -4.82 0.83 -11.21
C ARG A 15 -5.93 0.20 -10.40
N LEU A 16 -5.74 -1.03 -9.93
CA LEU A 16 -6.74 -1.70 -9.13
C LEU A 16 -6.99 -0.99 -7.80
N VAL A 17 -5.92 -0.50 -7.17
CA VAL A 17 -6.05 0.25 -5.94
C VAL A 17 -6.83 1.53 -6.19
N LYS A 18 -6.50 2.26 -7.25
CA LYS A 18 -7.19 3.49 -7.57
C LYS A 18 -8.67 3.26 -7.84
N GLU A 19 -8.98 2.20 -8.58
CA GLU A 19 -10.38 1.89 -8.86
C GLU A 19 -11.15 1.57 -7.60
N ALA A 20 -10.57 0.78 -6.72
CA ALA A 20 -11.23 0.42 -5.48
C ALA A 20 -11.47 1.65 -4.61
N LEU A 21 -10.49 2.54 -4.53
CA LEU A 21 -10.64 3.75 -3.74
C LEU A 21 -11.68 4.68 -4.33
N ASN A 22 -11.73 4.76 -5.65
CA ASN A 22 -12.74 5.60 -6.31
C ASN A 22 -14.15 5.09 -6.07
N LYS A 23 -14.29 3.79 -5.88
CA LYS A 23 -15.60 3.20 -5.60
C LYS A 23 -16.00 3.33 -4.14
N GLY A 24 -15.12 3.86 -3.31
CA GLY A 24 -15.42 3.97 -1.90
C GLY A 24 -15.15 2.72 -1.10
N SER A 25 -14.46 1.76 -1.69
CA SER A 25 -14.11 0.53 -0.98
C SER A 25 -12.96 0.75 -0.03
N TYR A 26 -12.92 -0.01 1.03
CA TYR A 26 -11.78 0.02 1.94
C TYR A 26 -10.66 -0.85 1.36
N VAL A 27 -9.48 -0.31 1.27
CA VAL A 27 -8.37 -0.99 0.59
C VAL A 27 -7.18 -1.19 1.52
N GLY A 28 -6.68 -2.42 1.59
CA GLY A 28 -5.44 -2.69 2.28
C GLY A 28 -4.31 -2.69 1.26
N ILE A 29 -3.39 -1.77 1.39
CA ILE A 29 -2.27 -1.64 0.46
C ILE A 29 -1.12 -2.49 0.99
N ALA A 30 -1.07 -3.75 0.54
CA ALA A 30 -0.13 -4.73 1.07
C ALA A 30 1.04 -4.90 0.11
N THR A 31 2.07 -4.09 0.27
CA THR A 31 3.26 -4.19 -0.56
C THR A 31 4.45 -3.61 0.18
N HIS A 32 5.64 -4.14 -0.06
CA HIS A 32 6.86 -3.50 0.42
C HIS A 32 7.67 -2.90 -0.71
N ASP A 33 7.06 -2.67 -1.85
CA ASP A 33 7.70 -1.97 -2.94
C ASP A 33 7.51 -0.48 -2.70
N GLU A 34 8.57 0.22 -2.35
CA GLU A 34 8.46 1.65 -2.05
C GLU A 34 8.00 2.45 -3.25
N PHE A 35 8.35 2.00 -4.46
CA PHE A 35 7.88 2.67 -5.66
C PHE A 35 6.35 2.66 -5.73
N LEU A 36 5.75 1.51 -5.44
CA LEU A 36 4.29 1.41 -5.44
C LEU A 36 3.68 2.26 -4.34
N ILE A 37 4.27 2.22 -3.17
CA ILE A 37 3.75 3.00 -2.05
C ILE A 37 3.78 4.49 -2.39
N ASP A 38 4.90 4.97 -2.94
CA ASP A 38 5.03 6.38 -3.27
C ASP A 38 4.01 6.80 -4.32
N ASN A 39 3.84 6.00 -5.35
CA ASN A 39 2.91 6.32 -6.42
C ASN A 39 1.47 6.34 -5.92
N ILE A 40 1.10 5.34 -5.16
CA ILE A 40 -0.26 5.25 -4.65
C ILE A 40 -0.53 6.38 -3.67
N TYR A 41 0.42 6.65 -2.79
CA TYR A 41 0.23 7.68 -1.77
C TYR A 41 0.15 9.08 -2.39
N SER A 42 0.98 9.36 -3.40
CA SER A 42 0.89 10.63 -4.10
C SER A 42 -0.48 10.83 -4.72
N TRP A 43 -1.02 9.77 -5.32
CA TRP A 43 -2.35 9.83 -5.91
C TRP A 43 -3.43 10.04 -4.85
N ILE A 44 -3.29 9.38 -3.70
CA ILE A 44 -4.23 9.51 -2.61
C ILE A 44 -4.30 10.96 -2.13
N ILE A 45 -3.13 11.57 -1.95
CA ILE A 45 -3.07 12.95 -1.50
C ILE A 45 -3.66 13.88 -2.54
N LYS A 46 -3.31 13.66 -3.80
CA LYS A 46 -3.77 14.51 -4.88
C LYS A 46 -5.29 14.48 -5.03
N ASN A 47 -5.90 13.34 -4.74
CA ASN A 47 -7.34 13.17 -4.89
C ASN A 47 -8.11 13.28 -3.58
N ASN A 48 -7.44 13.65 -2.51
CA ASN A 48 -8.07 13.85 -1.20
C ASN A 48 -8.84 12.62 -0.72
N ILE A 49 -8.27 11.45 -0.92
CA ILE A 49 -8.89 10.21 -0.45
C ILE A 49 -8.82 10.19 1.07
N SER A 50 -9.92 9.82 1.70
CA SER A 50 -9.97 9.79 3.14
C SER A 50 -9.05 8.71 3.72
N LYS A 51 -8.40 9.04 4.81
CA LYS A 51 -7.53 8.07 5.49
C LYS A 51 -8.30 6.89 6.05
N ASP A 52 -9.61 7.01 6.17
CA ASP A 52 -10.45 5.92 6.63
C ASP A 52 -10.75 4.90 5.54
N GLN A 53 -10.36 5.17 4.31
CA GLN A 53 -10.63 4.28 3.19
C GLN A 53 -9.51 3.31 2.88
N TYR A 54 -8.37 3.46 3.51
CA TYR A 54 -7.24 2.60 3.20
C TYR A 54 -6.33 2.42 4.40
N GLU A 55 -5.49 1.41 4.31
CA GLU A 55 -4.43 1.21 5.28
C GLU A 55 -3.23 0.61 4.56
N PHE A 56 -2.04 0.83 5.11
CA PHE A 56 -0.83 0.20 4.59
C PHE A 56 -0.54 -1.03 5.42
N GLN A 57 -0.25 -2.14 4.76
CA GLN A 57 0.02 -3.42 5.43
C GLN A 57 1.41 -3.89 5.04
N VAL A 58 2.24 -4.17 6.03
CA VAL A 58 3.61 -4.60 5.77
C VAL A 58 3.95 -5.78 6.67
N LEU A 59 4.93 -6.58 6.25
CA LEU A 59 5.41 -7.67 7.06
C LEU A 59 6.48 -7.18 8.01
N HIS A 60 6.46 -7.72 9.21
CA HIS A 60 7.47 -7.40 10.20
C HIS A 60 8.85 -7.82 9.68
N GLY A 61 9.85 -7.00 9.92
CA GLY A 61 11.20 -7.32 9.49
C GLY A 61 11.61 -6.78 8.13
N VAL A 62 10.66 -6.19 7.41
CA VAL A 62 10.99 -5.60 6.13
C VAL A 62 11.70 -4.27 6.37
N PRO A 63 12.80 -3.98 5.64
CA PRO A 63 13.59 -2.77 5.89
C PRO A 63 12.94 -1.52 5.30
N MET A 64 11.81 -1.13 5.84
CA MET A 64 11.07 0.04 5.37
C MET A 64 10.75 0.98 6.52
N GLN A 65 11.54 0.98 7.56
CA GLN A 65 11.19 1.69 8.76
C GLN A 65 11.00 3.18 8.54
N LYS A 66 11.88 3.80 7.77
CA LYS A 66 11.76 5.23 7.52
C LYS A 66 10.47 5.56 6.77
N LYS A 67 10.14 4.75 5.77
CA LYS A 67 8.92 4.95 5.01
C LYS A 67 7.70 4.79 5.91
N LEU A 68 7.71 3.78 6.77
CA LEU A 68 6.60 3.54 7.66
C LEU A 68 6.42 4.68 8.66
N GLU A 69 7.52 5.19 9.18
CA GLU A 69 7.45 6.32 10.09
C GLU A 69 6.86 7.54 9.41
N MET A 70 7.25 7.78 8.17
CA MET A 70 6.71 8.89 7.42
C MET A 70 5.20 8.75 7.25
N LEU A 71 4.75 7.55 6.89
CA LEU A 71 3.32 7.32 6.69
C LEU A 71 2.54 7.48 7.99
N MET A 72 3.09 6.99 9.09
CA MET A 72 2.43 7.13 10.38
C MET A 72 2.39 8.58 10.84
N ASN A 73 3.47 9.31 10.60
CA ASN A 73 3.52 10.72 10.96
C ASN A 73 2.49 11.55 10.19
N ASP A 74 2.16 11.11 8.99
CA ASP A 74 1.15 11.78 8.19
C ASP A 74 -0.27 11.40 8.62
N GLY A 75 -0.40 10.51 9.60
CA GLY A 75 -1.71 10.14 10.10
C GLY A 75 -2.31 8.92 9.43
N ASN A 76 -1.54 8.20 8.63
CA ASN A 76 -2.05 7.01 7.96
C ASN A 76 -2.05 5.80 8.88
N THR A 77 -2.97 4.87 8.62
CA THR A 77 -3.00 3.61 9.34
C THR A 77 -1.98 2.67 8.74
N VAL A 78 -1.11 2.13 9.55
CA VAL A 78 -0.11 1.16 9.12
C VAL A 78 -0.23 -0.06 10.00
N ARG A 79 -0.47 -1.22 9.38
CA ARG A 79 -0.54 -2.49 10.10
C ARG A 79 0.68 -3.31 9.80
N VAL A 80 1.28 -3.86 10.84
CA VAL A 80 2.45 -4.70 10.69
C VAL A 80 2.04 -6.13 11.02
N TYR A 81 2.28 -7.04 10.08
CA TYR A 81 1.93 -8.44 10.27
C TYR A 81 3.16 -9.27 10.55
N LEU A 82 3.02 -10.24 11.44
CA LEU A 82 4.11 -11.17 11.71
C LEU A 82 4.09 -12.27 10.66
N PRO A 83 5.27 -12.67 10.19
CA PRO A 83 5.33 -13.66 9.11
C PRO A 83 4.81 -15.02 9.49
N TYR A 84 4.77 -15.36 10.78
CA TYR A 84 4.33 -16.63 11.18
C TYR A 84 2.97 -16.59 11.79
N GLY A 85 2.08 -15.96 11.32
CA GLY A 85 0.76 -16.00 11.83
C GLY A 85 0.71 -15.66 13.29
N ASP A 86 -0.23 -16.21 13.96
CA ASP A 86 -0.47 -15.73 15.21
C ASP A 86 -0.75 -16.72 16.21
N ASN A 87 -0.28 -17.83 16.04
CA ASN A 87 -0.57 -18.86 16.90
C ASN A 87 0.24 -18.74 18.14
N TRP A 88 0.38 -17.64 18.61
CA TRP A 88 1.14 -17.45 19.82
C TRP A 88 0.36 -17.83 21.05
#